data_f373e6565f2d394e9ff3565eaa0dbd38
#
_entry.id   f373e6565f2d394e9ff3565eaa0dbd38
#
_cell.length_a   1.000
_cell.length_b   1.000
_cell.length_c   1.000
_cell.angle_alpha   90.00
_cell.angle_beta   90.00
_cell.angle_gamma   90.00
#
_symmetry.space_group_name_H-M   'P 1'
#
loop_
_entity.id
_entity.type
_entity.pdbx_description
1 polymer ?
#
loop_
_entity_poly.entity_id
_entity_poly.type
_entity_poly.pdbx_seq_one_letter_code
_entity_poly.pdbx_strand_id
1 'polypeptide(L)'
;MVPLLYDHIPVFAAALIVSLGLLAVEQMLPQKLGLFLNWEIYAFGAMVYGLGIFLGTVQTPDQRATAFFAFLLCVPMLFMMRPILHIANVLLFDGIFLVCVTRFKDWRVIPMDVCNALVFGAISCIVSTFVMSMMYGNFITSSKLTTVAESDLNTRLHNRNAYENRLRDYPLRCSNSLTC
;
A
#
# COMPACT_ATOMS: atom_id res chain seq x y z
N MET A 1 31.47 16.54 4.65
CA MET A 1 30.37 15.81 4.00
C MET A 1 29.75 14.69 4.85
N VAL A 2 30.20 14.43 6.05
CA VAL A 2 29.70 13.36 6.95
C VAL A 2 28.60 13.83 7.95
N PRO A 3 28.47 15.11 8.34
CA PRO A 3 27.49 15.50 9.36
C PRO A 3 26.02 15.38 8.92
N LEU A 4 25.72 15.47 7.62
CA LEU A 4 24.34 15.36 7.12
C LEU A 4 23.69 13.98 7.33
N LEU A 5 24.47 12.91 7.44
CA LEU A 5 23.95 11.57 7.64
C LEU A 5 23.42 11.35 9.07
N TYR A 6 24.05 11.99 10.08
CA TYR A 6 23.66 11.84 11.48
C TYR A 6 22.31 12.49 11.81
N ASP A 7 21.97 13.59 11.14
CA ASP A 7 20.69 14.29 11.38
C ASP A 7 19.47 13.52 10.85
N HIS A 8 19.70 12.56 9.93
CA HIS A 8 18.63 11.73 9.34
C HIS A 8 18.38 10.43 10.10
N ILE A 9 19.37 9.95 10.88
CA ILE A 9 19.26 8.68 11.62
C ILE A 9 18.02 8.62 12.51
N PRO A 10 17.67 9.64 13.33
CA PRO A 10 16.51 9.55 14.20
C PRO A 10 15.19 9.43 13.44
N VAL A 11 15.07 10.07 12.27
CA VAL A 11 13.86 10.01 11.46
C VAL A 11 13.69 8.64 10.81
N PHE A 12 14.77 8.07 10.27
CA PHE A 12 14.74 6.70 9.74
C PHE A 12 14.56 5.66 10.83
N ALA A 13 15.16 5.85 12.00
CA ALA A 13 14.98 4.97 13.15
C ALA A 13 13.52 5.00 13.65
N ALA A 14 12.91 6.18 13.73
CA ALA A 14 11.50 6.31 14.11
C ALA A 14 10.59 5.61 13.09
N ALA A 15 10.82 5.79 11.79
CA ALA A 15 10.07 5.13 10.73
C ALA A 15 10.21 3.60 10.80
N LEU A 16 11.43 3.10 11.07
CA LEU A 16 11.71 1.68 11.24
C LEU A 16 10.99 1.11 12.48
N ILE A 17 11.02 1.80 13.61
CA ILE A 17 10.35 1.39 14.85
C ILE A 17 8.83 1.31 14.65
N VAL A 18 8.24 2.31 13.98
CA VAL A 18 6.80 2.31 13.66
C VAL A 18 6.45 1.15 12.74
N SER A 19 7.25 0.89 11.69
CA SER A 19 7.04 -0.23 10.77
C SER A 19 7.13 -1.58 11.48
N LEU A 20 8.13 -1.77 12.35
CA LEU A 20 8.27 -2.99 13.15
C LEU A 20 7.13 -3.14 14.17
N GLY A 21 6.66 -2.04 14.75
CA GLY A 21 5.50 -2.02 15.63
C GLY A 21 4.23 -2.47 14.92
N LEU A 22 3.97 -1.98 13.70
CA LEU A 22 2.83 -2.40 12.89
C LEU A 22 2.91 -3.89 12.55
N LEU A 23 4.07 -4.40 12.16
CA LEU A 23 4.28 -5.83 11.90
C LEU A 23 4.08 -6.69 13.15
N ALA A 24 4.51 -6.22 14.32
CA ALA A 24 4.32 -6.94 15.58
C ALA A 24 2.84 -6.99 15.98
N VAL A 25 2.09 -5.91 15.76
CA VAL A 25 0.64 -5.86 15.97
C VAL A 25 -0.08 -6.84 15.07
N GLU A 26 0.31 -6.95 13.79
CA GLU A 26 -0.25 -7.91 12.83
C GLU A 26 -0.07 -9.36 13.29
N GLN A 27 1.10 -9.70 13.87
CA GLN A 27 1.36 -11.04 14.38
C GLN A 27 0.62 -11.38 15.67
N MET A 28 0.29 -10.38 16.50
CA MET A 28 -0.36 -10.58 17.79
C MET A 28 -1.89 -10.63 17.74
N LEU A 29 -2.53 -10.10 16.71
CA LEU A 29 -3.99 -10.07 16.60
C LEU A 29 -4.51 -11.16 15.66
N PRO A 30 -5.19 -12.20 16.17
CA PRO A 30 -5.70 -13.27 15.30
C PRO A 30 -6.95 -12.85 14.53
N GLN A 31 -6.94 -13.13 13.25
CA GLN A 31 -8.06 -13.37 12.29
C GLN A 31 -9.34 -12.51 12.25
N LYS A 32 -9.63 -11.66 13.21
CA LYS A 32 -10.72 -10.66 13.08
C LYS A 32 -10.28 -9.40 12.32
N LEU A 33 -9.13 -9.45 11.72
CA LEU A 33 -8.30 -8.34 11.27
C LEU A 33 -8.58 -7.84 9.84
N GLY A 34 -9.49 -8.41 9.08
CA GLY A 34 -9.74 -7.94 7.70
C GLY A 34 -10.06 -6.45 7.58
N LEU A 35 -10.59 -5.85 8.66
CA LEU A 35 -10.85 -4.42 8.71
C LEU A 35 -9.60 -3.64 9.17
N PHE A 36 -8.79 -4.21 10.06
CA PHE A 36 -7.61 -3.58 10.65
C PHE A 36 -6.44 -3.54 9.67
N LEU A 37 -6.21 -4.60 8.91
CA LEU A 37 -5.15 -4.69 7.90
C LEU A 37 -5.24 -3.56 6.87
N ASN A 38 -6.46 -3.16 6.48
CA ASN A 38 -6.63 -2.02 5.58
C ASN A 38 -6.13 -0.70 6.19
N TRP A 39 -6.33 -0.47 7.48
CA TRP A 39 -5.88 0.75 8.17
C TRP A 39 -4.36 0.81 8.34
N GLU A 40 -3.72 -0.32 8.58
CA GLU A 40 -2.25 -0.41 8.68
C GLU A 40 -1.56 0.00 7.39
N ILE A 41 -2.06 -0.45 6.24
CA ILE A 41 -1.54 -0.07 4.92
C ILE A 41 -1.66 1.44 4.71
N TYR A 42 -2.80 2.05 5.07
CA TYR A 42 -2.98 3.50 4.94
C TYR A 42 -2.13 4.28 5.94
N ALA A 43 -1.99 3.81 7.17
CA ALA A 43 -1.12 4.42 8.18
C ALA A 43 0.35 4.37 7.75
N PHE A 44 0.81 3.23 7.20
CA PHE A 44 2.15 3.10 6.66
C PHE A 44 2.36 4.03 5.45
N GLY A 45 1.41 4.07 4.52
CA GLY A 45 1.44 4.98 3.37
C GLY A 45 1.52 6.45 3.80
N ALA A 46 0.71 6.84 4.79
CA ALA A 46 0.71 8.18 5.36
C ALA A 46 2.07 8.53 5.99
N MET A 47 2.68 7.58 6.72
CA MET A 47 4.01 7.76 7.30
C MET A 47 5.07 7.95 6.21
N VAL A 48 5.04 7.15 5.15
CA VAL A 48 5.99 7.25 4.02
C VAL A 48 5.83 8.58 3.29
N TYR A 49 4.59 9.03 3.04
CA TYR A 49 4.35 10.35 2.44
C TYR A 49 4.80 11.48 3.35
N GLY A 50 4.50 11.42 4.64
CA GLY A 50 4.97 12.39 5.63
C GLY A 50 6.50 12.49 5.69
N LEU A 51 7.17 11.33 5.66
CA LEU A 51 8.63 11.25 5.56
C LEU A 51 9.14 11.89 4.26
N GLY A 52 8.51 11.61 3.13
CA GLY A 52 8.86 12.21 1.83
C GLY A 52 8.72 13.72 1.82
N ILE A 53 7.65 14.26 2.43
CA ILE A 53 7.45 15.69 2.60
C ILE A 53 8.55 16.29 3.47
N PHE A 54 8.83 15.69 4.62
CA PHE A 54 9.87 16.18 5.53
C PHE A 54 11.24 16.23 4.85
N LEU A 55 11.65 15.14 4.20
CA LEU A 55 12.92 15.05 3.47
C LEU A 55 12.97 16.04 2.30
N GLY A 56 11.87 16.15 1.57
CA GLY A 56 11.83 16.98 0.36
C GLY A 56 11.64 18.47 0.61
N THR A 57 11.13 18.90 1.78
CA THR A 57 10.86 20.31 2.06
C THR A 57 11.72 20.89 3.16
N VAL A 58 11.77 20.26 4.33
CA VAL A 58 12.46 20.80 5.51
C VAL A 58 13.97 20.60 5.43
N GLN A 59 14.40 19.41 4.97
CA GLN A 59 15.83 19.09 4.94
C GLN A 59 16.56 19.60 3.71
N THR A 60 15.86 19.75 2.60
CA THR A 60 16.46 20.21 1.34
C THR A 60 15.70 21.40 0.77
N PRO A 61 15.77 22.59 1.42
CA PRO A 61 15.01 23.77 0.98
C PRO A 61 15.42 24.27 -0.41
N ASP A 62 16.69 24.07 -0.78
CA ASP A 62 17.27 24.57 -2.04
C ASP A 62 17.16 23.55 -3.19
N GLN A 63 16.77 22.30 -2.90
CA GLN A 63 16.71 21.21 -3.88
C GLN A 63 15.27 20.79 -4.17
N ARG A 64 15.08 20.07 -5.28
CA ARG A 64 13.76 19.53 -5.65
C ARG A 64 13.34 18.41 -4.70
N ALA A 65 12.03 18.30 -4.44
CA ALA A 65 11.45 17.30 -3.54
C ALA A 65 11.35 15.89 -4.17
N THR A 66 12.46 15.35 -4.69
CA THR A 66 12.49 14.08 -5.42
C THR A 66 12.01 12.89 -4.57
N ALA A 67 12.32 12.88 -3.27
CA ALA A 67 11.91 11.81 -2.36
C ALA A 67 10.39 11.69 -2.24
N PHE A 68 9.68 12.80 -2.10
CA PHE A 68 8.23 12.81 -2.03
C PHE A 68 7.58 12.25 -3.31
N PHE A 69 8.05 12.69 -4.48
CA PHE A 69 7.52 12.21 -5.76
C PHE A 69 7.81 10.73 -6.01
N ALA A 70 8.98 10.24 -5.60
CA ALA A 70 9.29 8.81 -5.66
C ALA A 70 8.32 8.00 -4.79
N PHE A 71 8.02 8.44 -3.57
CA PHE A 71 7.08 7.76 -2.69
C PHE A 71 5.64 7.80 -3.21
N LEU A 72 5.21 8.91 -3.84
CA LEU A 72 3.90 8.99 -4.49
C LEU A 72 3.70 7.88 -5.54
N LEU A 73 4.74 7.51 -6.27
CA LEU A 73 4.68 6.45 -7.28
C LEU A 73 4.87 5.06 -6.69
N CYS A 74 5.76 4.89 -5.72
CA CYS A 74 6.10 3.58 -5.18
C CYS A 74 4.99 2.99 -4.30
N VAL A 75 4.33 3.81 -3.47
CA VAL A 75 3.32 3.33 -2.52
C VAL A 75 2.16 2.60 -3.21
N PRO A 76 1.52 3.13 -4.27
CA PRO A 76 0.42 2.42 -4.93
C PRO A 76 0.87 1.18 -5.71
N MET A 77 2.16 1.07 -6.06
CA MET A 77 2.70 -0.13 -6.72
C MET A 77 2.96 -1.27 -5.73
N LEU A 78 3.35 -0.93 -4.50
CA LEU A 78 3.71 -1.90 -3.48
C LEU A 78 2.51 -2.38 -2.66
N PHE A 79 1.51 -1.54 -2.49
CA PHE A 79 0.37 -1.83 -1.61
C PHE A 79 -0.95 -1.85 -2.36
N MET A 80 -1.75 -2.88 -2.07
CA MET A 80 -3.11 -3.02 -2.61
C MET A 80 -4.06 -2.08 -1.87
N MET A 81 -4.11 -0.82 -2.30
CA MET A 81 -5.01 0.18 -1.72
C MET A 81 -6.30 0.31 -2.54
N ARG A 82 -7.43 0.52 -1.87
CA ARG A 82 -8.68 0.87 -2.56
C ARG A 82 -8.49 2.21 -3.28
N PRO A 83 -8.79 2.32 -4.61
CA PRO A 83 -8.47 3.52 -5.38
C PRO A 83 -9.04 4.81 -4.80
N ILE A 84 -10.28 4.78 -4.32
CA ILE A 84 -10.95 5.96 -3.74
C ILE A 84 -10.22 6.47 -2.49
N LEU A 85 -9.81 5.56 -1.59
CA LEU A 85 -9.09 5.93 -0.37
C LEU A 85 -7.65 6.37 -0.69
N HIS A 86 -7.03 5.76 -1.71
CA HIS A 86 -5.72 6.19 -2.18
C HIS A 86 -5.77 7.62 -2.77
N ILE A 87 -6.77 7.92 -3.62
CA ILE A 87 -6.97 9.26 -4.17
C ILE A 87 -7.15 10.29 -3.04
N ALA A 88 -7.99 9.98 -2.04
CA ALA A 88 -8.18 10.86 -0.89
C ALA A 88 -6.86 11.10 -0.12
N ASN A 89 -6.06 10.03 0.05
CA ASN A 89 -4.75 10.10 0.72
C ASN A 89 -3.76 10.97 -0.09
N VAL A 90 -3.67 10.76 -1.40
CA VAL A 90 -2.82 11.57 -2.29
C VAL A 90 -3.23 13.04 -2.23
N LEU A 91 -4.50 13.37 -2.35
CA LEU A 91 -4.99 14.76 -2.29
C LEU A 91 -4.67 15.42 -0.94
N LEU A 92 -4.80 14.66 0.16
CA LEU A 92 -4.45 15.16 1.49
C LEU A 92 -2.95 15.48 1.58
N PHE A 93 -2.08 14.55 1.17
CA PHE A 93 -0.64 14.73 1.30
C PHE A 93 -0.06 15.70 0.28
N ASP A 94 -0.61 15.77 -0.94
CA ASP A 94 -0.28 16.83 -1.90
C ASP A 94 -0.67 18.22 -1.34
N GLY A 95 -1.84 18.34 -0.70
CA GLY A 95 -2.24 19.58 -0.02
C GLY A 95 -1.27 19.98 1.10
N ILE A 96 -0.88 19.04 1.96
CA ILE A 96 0.13 19.27 3.01
C ILE A 96 1.47 19.65 2.40
N PHE A 97 1.90 18.94 1.34
CA PHE A 97 3.14 19.23 0.62
C PHE A 97 3.16 20.65 0.06
N LEU A 98 2.08 21.09 -0.59
CA LEU A 98 1.97 22.45 -1.14
C LEU A 98 2.10 23.52 -0.05
N VAL A 99 1.48 23.30 1.12
CA VAL A 99 1.64 24.21 2.27
C VAL A 99 3.09 24.20 2.77
N CYS A 100 3.72 23.05 2.89
CA CYS A 100 5.12 22.95 3.33
C CYS A 100 6.09 23.59 2.33
N VAL A 101 5.90 23.37 1.03
CA VAL A 101 6.71 23.95 -0.03
C VAL A 101 6.68 25.48 0.04
N THR A 102 5.50 26.09 0.20
CA THR A 102 5.37 27.55 0.28
C THR A 102 5.95 28.15 1.57
N ARG A 103 6.14 27.34 2.63
CA ARG A 103 6.66 27.81 3.92
C ARG A 103 8.16 27.61 4.10
N PHE A 104 8.71 26.51 3.57
CA PHE A 104 10.06 26.06 3.89
C PHE A 104 11.02 26.12 2.69
N LYS A 105 10.50 26.27 1.45
CA LYS A 105 11.35 26.22 0.25
C LYS A 105 11.70 27.59 -0.32
N ASP A 106 12.83 27.62 -1.02
CA ASP A 106 13.26 28.78 -1.78
C ASP A 106 12.29 29.04 -2.95
N TRP A 107 11.93 30.30 -3.18
CA TRP A 107 10.98 30.73 -4.20
C TRP A 107 11.32 30.24 -5.61
N ARG A 108 12.61 29.98 -5.88
CA ARG A 108 13.10 29.49 -7.18
C ARG A 108 12.66 28.08 -7.51
N VAL A 109 12.46 27.24 -6.48
CA VAL A 109 12.15 25.81 -6.63
C VAL A 109 10.64 25.57 -6.55
N ILE A 110 9.89 26.45 -5.89
CA ILE A 110 8.45 26.31 -5.64
C ILE A 110 7.64 26.01 -6.90
N PRO A 111 7.74 26.77 -8.03
CA PRO A 111 6.89 26.52 -9.18
C PRO A 111 7.06 25.12 -9.78
N MET A 112 8.31 24.63 -9.77
CA MET A 112 8.62 23.31 -10.31
C MET A 112 8.12 22.18 -9.42
N ASP A 113 8.25 22.34 -8.10
CA ASP A 113 7.77 21.35 -7.13
C ASP A 113 6.24 21.30 -7.10
N VAL A 114 5.55 22.43 -7.23
CA VAL A 114 4.09 22.49 -7.35
C VAL A 114 3.61 21.76 -8.63
N CYS A 115 4.26 22.05 -9.76
CA CYS A 115 3.94 21.39 -11.03
C CYS A 115 4.16 19.87 -10.94
N ASN A 116 5.28 19.46 -10.36
CA ASN A 116 5.61 18.06 -10.16
C ASN A 116 4.61 17.36 -9.21
N ALA A 117 4.20 18.01 -8.12
CA ALA A 117 3.21 17.43 -7.20
C ALA A 117 1.90 17.11 -7.92
N LEU A 118 1.37 18.04 -8.70
CA LEU A 118 0.14 17.81 -9.46
C LEU A 118 0.29 16.69 -10.49
N VAL A 119 1.40 16.66 -11.23
CA VAL A 119 1.65 15.65 -12.25
C VAL A 119 1.85 14.27 -11.63
N PHE A 120 2.73 14.14 -10.63
CA PHE A 120 3.01 12.87 -9.98
C PHE A 120 1.83 12.38 -9.15
N GLY A 121 1.05 13.28 -8.51
CA GLY A 121 -0.20 12.95 -7.84
C GLY A 121 -1.23 12.36 -8.81
N ALA A 122 -1.43 12.99 -9.98
CA ALA A 122 -2.31 12.46 -11.02
C ALA A 122 -1.85 11.09 -11.53
N ILE A 123 -0.55 10.92 -11.81
CA ILE A 123 0.02 9.64 -12.24
C ILE A 123 -0.18 8.57 -11.15
N SER A 124 0.05 8.89 -9.88
CA SER A 124 -0.16 7.98 -8.74
C SER A 124 -1.61 7.47 -8.67
N CYS A 125 -2.59 8.35 -8.87
CA CYS A 125 -4.01 7.97 -8.91
C CYS A 125 -4.32 7.03 -10.09
N ILE A 126 -3.76 7.29 -11.26
CA ILE A 126 -3.94 6.43 -12.45
C ILE A 126 -3.29 5.05 -12.20
N VAL A 127 -2.06 5.03 -11.71
CA VAL A 127 -1.33 3.79 -11.41
C VAL A 127 -2.08 2.95 -10.39
N SER A 128 -2.57 3.54 -9.29
CA SER A 128 -3.35 2.83 -8.27
C SER A 128 -4.60 2.18 -8.86
N THR A 129 -5.33 2.91 -9.70
CA THR A 129 -6.54 2.39 -10.35
C THR A 129 -6.21 1.24 -11.31
N PHE A 130 -5.13 1.38 -12.08
CA PHE A 130 -4.67 0.36 -13.01
C PHE A 130 -4.21 -0.91 -12.31
N VAL A 131 -3.36 -0.79 -11.27
CA VAL A 131 -2.89 -1.93 -10.47
C VAL A 131 -4.05 -2.69 -9.86
N MET A 132 -5.02 -1.99 -9.26
CA MET A 132 -6.20 -2.63 -8.66
C MET A 132 -7.06 -3.33 -9.71
N SER A 133 -7.24 -2.73 -10.90
CA SER A 133 -7.99 -3.35 -12.01
C SER A 133 -7.31 -4.63 -12.51
N MET A 134 -5.98 -4.62 -12.66
CA MET A 134 -5.22 -5.82 -13.05
C MET A 134 -5.34 -6.94 -12.02
N MET A 135 -5.21 -6.61 -10.73
CA MET A 135 -5.30 -7.59 -9.65
C MET A 135 -6.69 -8.20 -9.57
N TYR A 136 -7.73 -7.39 -9.70
CA TYR A 136 -9.11 -7.87 -9.74
C TYR A 136 -9.36 -8.78 -10.95
N GLY A 137 -8.86 -8.41 -12.13
CA GLY A 137 -8.91 -9.23 -13.33
C GLY A 137 -8.22 -10.59 -13.15
N ASN A 138 -7.01 -10.59 -12.58
CA ASN A 138 -6.27 -11.81 -12.28
C ASN A 138 -6.99 -12.70 -11.26
N PHE A 139 -7.59 -12.11 -10.22
CA PHE A 139 -8.38 -12.85 -9.24
C PHE A 139 -9.60 -13.55 -9.88
N ILE A 140 -10.36 -12.83 -10.72
CA ILE A 140 -11.51 -13.41 -11.42
C ILE A 140 -11.06 -14.54 -12.35
N THR A 141 -9.98 -14.34 -13.09
CA THR A 141 -9.45 -15.36 -14.02
C THR A 141 -8.99 -16.60 -13.25
N SER A 142 -8.24 -16.42 -12.17
CA SER A 142 -7.80 -17.51 -11.30
C SER A 142 -8.99 -18.29 -10.71
N SER A 143 -10.00 -17.57 -10.20
CA SER A 143 -11.21 -18.18 -9.66
C SER A 143 -11.98 -18.99 -10.70
N LYS A 144 -12.10 -18.48 -11.93
CA LYS A 144 -12.71 -19.21 -13.04
C LYS A 144 -11.92 -20.46 -13.41
N LEU A 145 -10.58 -20.35 -13.51
CA LEU A 145 -9.72 -21.50 -13.79
C LEU A 145 -9.86 -22.59 -12.72
N THR A 146 -9.89 -22.21 -11.45
CA THR A 146 -10.11 -23.17 -10.36
C THR A 146 -11.48 -23.85 -10.49
N THR A 147 -12.54 -23.09 -10.78
CA THR A 147 -13.89 -23.67 -10.96
C THR A 147 -13.94 -24.64 -12.15
N VAL A 148 -13.28 -24.31 -13.27
CA VAL A 148 -13.19 -25.19 -14.45
C VAL A 148 -12.36 -26.44 -14.13
N ALA A 149 -11.25 -26.29 -13.40
CA ALA A 149 -10.40 -27.40 -13.01
C ALA A 149 -11.08 -28.36 -12.01
N GLU A 150 -11.99 -27.84 -11.18
CA GLU A 150 -12.76 -28.65 -10.20
C GLU A 150 -14.01 -29.29 -10.80
N SER A 151 -14.49 -28.86 -11.95
CA SER A 151 -15.68 -29.39 -12.60
C SER A 151 -15.31 -30.32 -13.78
N ASP A 152 -16.04 -31.41 -13.92
CA ASP A 152 -16.01 -32.23 -15.13
C ASP A 152 -16.82 -31.52 -16.24
N LEU A 153 -16.15 -31.23 -17.35
CA LEU A 153 -16.73 -30.49 -18.49
C LEU A 153 -17.96 -31.20 -19.11
N ASN A 154 -18.04 -32.55 -19.01
CA ASN A 154 -19.11 -33.32 -19.60
C ASN A 154 -20.33 -33.47 -18.67
N THR A 155 -20.09 -33.66 -17.36
CA THR A 155 -21.15 -33.95 -16.39
C THR A 155 -21.53 -32.75 -15.53
N ARG A 156 -20.75 -31.69 -15.52
CA ARG A 156 -20.85 -30.54 -14.60
C ARG A 156 -20.79 -30.91 -13.11
N LEU A 157 -20.34 -32.12 -12.80
CA LEU A 157 -20.11 -32.60 -11.45
C LEU A 157 -18.68 -32.26 -11.02
N HIS A 158 -18.45 -32.23 -9.71
CA HIS A 158 -17.09 -32.07 -9.19
C HIS A 158 -16.20 -33.24 -9.65
N ASN A 159 -15.01 -32.87 -10.16
CA ASN A 159 -13.98 -33.83 -10.54
C ASN A 159 -13.55 -34.62 -9.28
N ARG A 160 -13.14 -35.90 -9.49
CA ARG A 160 -12.63 -36.78 -8.43
C ARG A 160 -11.55 -36.11 -7.56
N ASN A 161 -10.63 -35.40 -8.16
CA ASN A 161 -9.59 -34.67 -7.44
C ASN A 161 -10.14 -33.58 -6.51
N ALA A 162 -11.16 -32.83 -6.96
CA ALA A 162 -11.84 -31.82 -6.14
C ALA A 162 -12.56 -32.46 -4.94
N TYR A 163 -13.17 -33.62 -5.14
CA TYR A 163 -13.82 -34.38 -4.09
C TYR A 163 -12.81 -34.92 -3.06
N GLU A 164 -11.70 -35.51 -3.52
CA GLU A 164 -10.63 -36.01 -2.64
C GLU A 164 -9.96 -34.87 -1.83
N ASN A 165 -9.73 -33.71 -2.42
CA ASN A 165 -9.19 -32.54 -1.71
C ASN A 165 -10.16 -32.05 -0.64
N ARG A 166 -11.46 -31.95 -0.93
CA ARG A 166 -12.46 -31.55 0.05
C ARG A 166 -12.58 -32.55 1.20
N LEU A 167 -12.49 -33.85 0.93
CA LEU A 167 -12.48 -34.89 1.98
C LEU A 167 -11.24 -34.74 2.87
N ARG A 168 -10.10 -34.38 2.32
CA ARG A 168 -8.85 -34.17 3.08
C ARG A 168 -8.93 -32.96 4.02
N ASP A 169 -9.62 -31.91 3.59
CA ASP A 169 -9.78 -30.66 4.38
C ASP A 169 -10.92 -30.76 5.42
N TYR A 170 -11.83 -31.74 5.27
CA TYR A 170 -12.98 -31.89 6.16
C TYR A 170 -12.59 -32.16 7.63
N PRO A 171 -11.66 -33.09 7.95
CA PRO A 171 -11.25 -33.33 9.32
C PRO A 171 -10.54 -32.15 9.97
N LEU A 172 -9.88 -31.28 9.20
CA LEU A 172 -9.22 -30.07 9.73
C LEU A 172 -10.22 -28.98 10.13
N ARG A 173 -11.36 -28.89 9.44
CA ARG A 173 -12.43 -27.95 9.80
C ARG A 173 -13.22 -28.41 11.01
N CYS A 174 -13.50 -29.68 11.14
CA CYS A 174 -14.21 -30.23 12.31
C CYS A 174 -13.34 -30.20 13.59
N SER A 175 -12.02 -30.27 13.47
CA SER A 175 -11.11 -30.13 14.62
C SER A 175 -11.04 -28.70 15.17
N ASN A 176 -11.32 -27.69 14.35
CA ASN A 176 -11.28 -26.29 14.75
C ASN A 176 -12.64 -25.71 15.17
N SER A 177 -13.75 -26.42 14.94
CA SER A 177 -15.08 -26.06 15.41
C SER A 177 -15.53 -27.10 16.45
N LEU A 178 -15.53 -26.70 17.72
CA LEU A 178 -16.07 -27.50 18.84
C LEU A 178 -17.60 -27.74 18.77
N THR A 179 -18.19 -27.51 17.62
CA THR A 179 -19.63 -27.74 17.32
C THR A 179 -19.76 -28.30 15.91
N CYS A 180 -19.70 -29.60 15.79
CA CYS A 180 -20.35 -30.37 14.70
C CYS A 180 -21.61 -31.01 15.21
#